data_22097aded36578558519328f1ef66920
#
_entry.id   22097aded36578558519328f1ef66920
#
_cell.length_a   1.000
_cell.length_b   1.000
_cell.length_c   1.000
_cell.angle_alpha   90.00
_cell.angle_beta   90.00
_cell.angle_gamma   90.00
#
_symmetry.space_group_name_H-M   'P 1'
#
loop_
_entity.id
_entity.type
_entity.pdbx_description
1 polymer ?
#
loop_
_entity_poly.entity_id
_entity_poly.type
_entity_poly.pdbx_seq_one_letter_code
_entity_poly.pdbx_strand_id
1 'polypeptide(L)'
;RIMKNKFDIYQKITDSVISSLESGTIPWKKPWVCCGARGLPRSGATGKPYNGVNHLLTSFAPYESVWWLTYKQCEALGGNLKGQKGTQIIKWIFPPEEKELKASDDKKKRPFMKCFTVFNLEQCKLPDKALAWFAARLDDIAPEMPEYHERESGCLGTYTYAVKVSDDYLERENIKLSHKGDSAFYAPLDDRIVMPNENQFSNYGSYLATLFHEEVHSTGHSSRLNRGNDTRNRSSNNELQEYSREELVAEIGSSFICGMLGVGTSDIDTNRDAYIKGWLKKLKDDKKAIALASSAAAKASDYILNMSPCEGDIEFTHSVVEGVANG
;
A
#
# COMPACT_ATOMS: atom_id res chain seq x y z
N ARG A 1 -9.10 -25.21 32.39
CA ARG A 1 -9.12 -25.12 30.89
C ARG A 1 -8.63 -23.75 30.51
N ILE A 2 -7.34 -23.65 30.21
CA ILE A 2 -6.70 -22.41 29.69
C ILE A 2 -7.31 -22.19 28.31
N MET A 3 -8.14 -21.13 28.16
CA MET A 3 -8.59 -20.68 26.86
C MET A 3 -7.33 -20.32 26.04
N LYS A 4 -7.05 -21.09 24.98
CA LYS A 4 -6.08 -20.69 23.99
C LYS A 4 -6.55 -19.36 23.41
N ASN A 5 -5.85 -18.28 23.74
CA ASN A 5 -6.09 -16.95 23.19
C ASN A 5 -6.15 -17.09 21.66
N LYS A 6 -7.34 -16.88 21.10
CA LYS A 6 -7.55 -16.97 19.67
C LYS A 6 -6.71 -15.85 19.05
N PHE A 7 -5.68 -16.21 18.30
CA PHE A 7 -4.77 -15.26 17.67
C PHE A 7 -5.57 -14.24 16.86
N ASP A 8 -5.64 -13.00 17.35
CA ASP A 8 -6.35 -11.90 16.68
C ASP A 8 -5.36 -11.11 15.82
N ILE A 9 -5.39 -11.36 14.53
CA ILE A 9 -4.50 -10.73 13.56
C ILE A 9 -4.75 -9.23 13.44
N TYR A 10 -6.00 -8.79 13.50
CA TYR A 10 -6.33 -7.37 13.43
C TYR A 10 -5.74 -6.60 14.60
N GLN A 11 -5.85 -7.16 15.81
CA GLN A 11 -5.24 -6.57 16.99
C GLN A 11 -3.74 -6.43 16.82
N LYS A 12 -3.06 -7.49 16.34
CA LYS A 12 -1.61 -7.45 16.15
C LYS A 12 -1.15 -6.42 15.12
N ILE A 13 -1.88 -6.29 13.99
CA ILE A 13 -1.59 -5.28 12.99
C ILE A 13 -1.74 -3.89 13.59
N THR A 14 -2.85 -3.64 14.27
CA THR A 14 -3.14 -2.36 14.89
C THR A 14 -2.13 -2.01 15.99
N ASP A 15 -1.74 -2.98 16.83
CA ASP A 15 -0.71 -2.78 17.86
C ASP A 15 0.65 -2.41 17.25
N SER A 16 1.02 -3.01 16.10
CA SER A 16 2.25 -2.68 15.39
C SER A 16 2.23 -1.23 14.87
N VAL A 17 1.11 -0.80 14.32
CA VAL A 17 0.91 0.58 13.85
C VAL A 17 0.91 1.58 15.01
N ILE A 18 0.19 1.27 16.08
CA ILE A 18 0.15 2.09 17.30
C ILE A 18 1.56 2.26 17.87
N SER A 19 2.33 1.17 17.97
CA SER A 19 3.72 1.22 18.45
C SER A 19 4.61 2.12 17.61
N SER A 20 4.45 2.10 16.27
CA SER A 20 5.17 2.98 15.36
C SER A 20 4.78 4.44 15.56
N LEU A 21 3.48 4.73 15.69
CA LEU A 21 2.99 6.09 15.95
C LEU A 21 3.46 6.61 17.32
N GLU A 22 3.45 5.77 18.36
CA GLU A 22 3.94 6.12 19.69
C GLU A 22 5.45 6.39 19.70
N SER A 23 6.22 5.77 18.80
CA SER A 23 7.64 6.07 18.60
C SER A 23 7.88 7.33 17.75
N GLY A 24 6.82 8.06 17.35
CA GLY A 24 6.90 9.23 16.51
C GLY A 24 7.05 8.92 15.01
N THR A 25 6.87 7.67 14.59
CA THR A 25 6.95 7.29 13.18
C THR A 25 5.55 7.09 12.61
N ILE A 26 5.24 7.79 11.52
CA ILE A 26 4.00 7.59 10.77
C ILE A 26 4.27 6.48 9.74
N PRO A 27 3.70 5.28 9.89
CA PRO A 27 4.13 4.12 9.12
C PRO A 27 3.92 4.25 7.62
N TRP A 28 2.88 4.96 7.19
CA TRP A 28 2.56 5.19 5.78
C TRP A 28 3.21 6.44 5.20
N LYS A 29 3.89 7.28 6.02
CA LYS A 29 4.69 8.43 5.57
C LYS A 29 6.20 8.18 5.63
N LYS A 30 6.63 6.93 5.63
CA LYS A 30 8.07 6.62 5.57
C LYS A 30 8.61 7.20 4.27
N PRO A 31 9.68 8.03 4.33
CA PRO A 31 10.30 8.53 3.12
C PRO A 31 10.85 7.30 2.36
N TRP A 32 10.17 6.96 1.29
CA TRP A 32 10.68 5.95 0.37
C TRP A 32 11.87 6.61 -0.32
N VAL A 33 13.06 6.17 0.00
CA VAL A 33 14.21 6.42 -0.86
C VAL A 33 13.99 5.57 -2.09
N CYS A 34 13.20 6.12 -3.01
CA CYS A 34 12.73 5.38 -4.14
C CYS A 34 13.76 5.40 -5.24
N CYS A 35 14.27 4.25 -5.51
CA CYS A 35 14.87 3.95 -6.82
C CYS A 35 13.71 3.63 -7.80
N GLY A 36 12.79 4.58 -8.03
CA GLY A 36 11.70 4.44 -9.00
C GLY A 36 10.66 3.36 -8.62
N ALA A 37 9.89 2.86 -9.60
CA ALA A 37 8.90 1.78 -9.46
C ALA A 37 9.47 0.45 -8.92
N ARG A 38 10.77 0.38 -8.68
CA ARG A 38 11.46 -0.72 -8.01
C ARG A 38 11.08 -0.86 -6.52
N GLY A 39 10.50 0.19 -5.91
CA GLY A 39 10.35 0.31 -4.45
C GLY A 39 9.23 -0.51 -3.80
N LEU A 40 8.34 -1.18 -4.52
CA LEU A 40 7.25 -1.94 -3.92
C LEU A 40 7.72 -3.28 -3.34
N PRO A 41 7.41 -3.57 -2.06
CA PRO A 41 7.65 -4.90 -1.48
C PRO A 41 6.99 -5.99 -2.31
N ARG A 42 7.75 -7.04 -2.68
CA ARG A 42 7.32 -8.09 -3.61
C ARG A 42 7.58 -9.48 -3.07
N SER A 43 6.73 -10.41 -3.47
CA SER A 43 6.98 -11.84 -3.26
C SER A 43 8.17 -12.29 -4.13
N GLY A 44 9.22 -12.81 -3.52
CA GLY A 44 10.37 -13.36 -4.25
C GLY A 44 10.01 -14.58 -5.10
N ALA A 45 8.92 -15.28 -4.79
CA ALA A 45 8.45 -16.42 -5.57
C ALA A 45 7.75 -16.00 -6.86
N THR A 46 6.87 -15.00 -6.78
CA THR A 46 5.99 -14.65 -7.90
C THR A 46 6.39 -13.36 -8.62
N GLY A 47 7.24 -12.53 -8.00
CA GLY A 47 7.53 -11.20 -8.47
C GLY A 47 6.40 -10.18 -8.25
N LYS A 48 5.21 -10.63 -7.82
CA LYS A 48 4.06 -9.76 -7.60
C LYS A 48 4.24 -8.86 -6.38
N PRO A 49 3.84 -7.58 -6.44
CA PRO A 49 3.87 -6.70 -5.29
C PRO A 49 2.89 -7.15 -4.22
N TYR A 50 3.21 -6.88 -2.97
CA TYR A 50 2.26 -7.01 -1.88
C TYR A 50 1.26 -5.86 -1.91
N ASN A 51 -0.02 -6.17 -1.69
CA ASN A 51 -1.12 -5.21 -1.72
C ASN A 51 -1.73 -4.99 -0.33
N GLY A 52 -2.39 -3.86 -0.16
CA GLY A 52 -3.16 -3.53 1.02
C GLY A 52 -2.33 -3.60 2.30
N VAL A 53 -2.85 -4.28 3.32
CA VAL A 53 -2.18 -4.39 4.61
C VAL A 53 -0.82 -5.10 4.56
N ASN A 54 -0.59 -5.99 3.60
CA ASN A 54 0.69 -6.66 3.45
C ASN A 54 1.78 -5.70 2.96
N HIS A 55 1.42 -4.81 2.02
CA HIS A 55 2.30 -3.72 1.62
C HIS A 55 2.69 -2.88 2.85
N LEU A 56 1.71 -2.43 3.63
CA LEU A 56 1.94 -1.66 4.84
C LEU A 56 2.85 -2.38 5.83
N LEU A 57 2.57 -3.66 6.14
CA LEU A 57 3.33 -4.46 7.09
C LEU A 57 4.79 -4.70 6.68
N THR A 58 5.03 -4.92 5.39
CA THR A 58 6.39 -5.10 4.87
C THR A 58 7.15 -3.78 4.80
N SER A 59 6.45 -2.69 4.59
CA SER A 59 7.01 -1.34 4.57
C SER A 59 7.47 -0.84 5.94
N PHE A 60 6.98 -1.41 7.05
CA PHE A 60 7.47 -1.08 8.40
C PHE A 60 8.86 -1.63 8.69
N ALA A 61 9.29 -2.63 7.94
CA ALA A 61 10.59 -3.23 8.15
C ALA A 61 11.74 -2.32 7.67
N PRO A 62 12.89 -2.31 8.35
CA PRO A 62 14.00 -1.40 8.06
C PRO A 62 14.91 -1.95 6.94
N TYR A 63 14.33 -2.52 5.89
CA TYR A 63 15.06 -3.12 4.77
C TYR A 63 14.86 -2.30 3.50
N GLU A 64 15.89 -2.28 2.65
CA GLU A 64 15.86 -1.59 1.36
C GLU A 64 15.43 -2.51 0.22
N SER A 65 15.74 -3.82 0.33
CA SER A 65 15.35 -4.77 -0.68
C SER A 65 13.83 -4.91 -0.79
N VAL A 66 13.33 -4.93 -2.01
CA VAL A 66 11.90 -5.14 -2.30
C VAL A 66 11.47 -6.59 -2.16
N TRP A 67 12.41 -7.54 -2.14
CA TRP A 67 12.15 -8.96 -2.19
C TRP A 67 11.91 -9.57 -0.82
N TRP A 68 10.86 -10.38 -0.75
CA TRP A 68 10.45 -11.07 0.46
C TRP A 68 10.23 -12.56 0.19
N LEU A 69 10.79 -13.40 1.05
CA LEU A 69 10.78 -14.85 0.95
C LEU A 69 10.16 -15.47 2.20
N THR A 70 9.47 -16.59 2.04
CA THR A 70 9.15 -17.46 3.18
C THR A 70 10.40 -18.23 3.63
N TYR A 71 10.34 -18.80 4.85
CA TYR A 71 11.43 -19.64 5.34
C TYR A 71 11.80 -20.75 4.37
N LYS A 72 10.80 -21.48 3.86
CA LYS A 72 11.02 -22.58 2.91
C LYS A 72 11.64 -22.14 1.58
N GLN A 73 11.27 -20.95 1.11
CA GLN A 73 11.84 -20.39 -0.13
C GLN A 73 13.30 -20.00 0.07
N CYS A 74 13.63 -19.36 1.20
CA CYS A 74 15.01 -19.05 1.53
C CYS A 74 15.87 -20.32 1.65
N GLU A 75 15.37 -21.34 2.35
CA GLU A 75 16.05 -22.63 2.50
C GLU A 75 16.25 -23.33 1.15
N ALA A 76 15.24 -23.37 0.28
CA ALA A 76 15.33 -23.97 -1.06
C ALA A 76 16.36 -23.27 -1.94
N LEU A 77 16.64 -21.99 -1.72
CA LEU A 77 17.68 -21.21 -2.42
C LEU A 77 19.06 -21.32 -1.74
N GLY A 78 19.21 -22.20 -0.76
CA GLY A 78 20.48 -22.37 -0.04
C GLY A 78 20.76 -21.29 1.01
N GLY A 79 19.76 -20.49 1.38
CA GLY A 79 19.90 -19.41 2.35
C GLY A 79 19.79 -19.87 3.80
N ASN A 80 20.15 -18.98 4.72
CA ASN A 80 20.12 -19.22 6.16
C ASN A 80 19.46 -18.05 6.89
N LEU A 81 18.44 -18.36 7.69
CA LEU A 81 17.67 -17.39 8.49
C LEU A 81 17.90 -17.52 9.99
N LYS A 82 18.96 -18.20 10.42
CA LYS A 82 19.26 -18.41 11.84
C LYS A 82 19.37 -17.07 12.58
N GLY A 83 18.56 -16.90 13.62
CA GLY A 83 18.54 -15.69 14.47
C GLY A 83 17.74 -14.52 13.87
N GLN A 84 17.17 -14.68 12.69
CA GLN A 84 16.37 -13.63 12.05
C GLN A 84 14.91 -13.63 12.53
N LYS A 85 14.34 -12.43 12.68
CA LYS A 85 12.92 -12.25 13.01
C LYS A 85 12.17 -11.81 11.75
N GLY A 86 11.25 -12.64 11.28
CA GLY A 86 10.47 -12.34 10.09
C GLY A 86 9.29 -11.41 10.35
N THR A 87 8.80 -10.83 9.26
CA THR A 87 7.60 -9.99 9.21
C THR A 87 6.38 -10.86 8.94
N GLN A 88 5.28 -10.58 9.62
CA GLN A 88 4.04 -11.31 9.40
C GLN A 88 3.21 -10.63 8.32
N ILE A 89 2.73 -11.42 7.39
CA ILE A 89 1.76 -11.04 6.36
C ILE A 89 0.51 -11.88 6.48
N ILE A 90 -0.57 -11.44 5.85
CA ILE A 90 -1.85 -12.14 5.84
C ILE A 90 -2.23 -12.60 4.45
N LYS A 91 -2.94 -13.73 4.38
CA LYS A 91 -3.56 -14.24 3.16
C LYS A 91 -4.99 -14.65 3.46
N TRP A 92 -5.91 -14.21 2.62
CA TRP A 92 -7.26 -14.72 2.59
C TRP A 92 -7.28 -16.07 1.87
N ILE A 93 -7.79 -17.08 2.53
CA ILE A 93 -8.01 -18.40 1.95
C ILE A 93 -9.50 -18.50 1.61
N PHE A 94 -9.79 -18.51 0.33
CA PHE A 94 -11.12 -18.78 -0.19
C PHE A 94 -11.23 -20.29 -0.43
N PRO A 95 -12.22 -20.98 0.16
CA PRO A 95 -12.45 -22.39 -0.18
C PRO A 95 -12.74 -22.51 -1.67
N PRO A 96 -12.28 -23.55 -2.36
CA PRO A 96 -12.64 -23.78 -3.75
C PRO A 96 -14.17 -23.81 -3.90
N GLU A 97 -14.69 -23.19 -4.97
CA GLU A 97 -16.10 -23.33 -5.34
C GLU A 97 -16.34 -24.78 -5.68
N GLU A 98 -17.17 -25.45 -4.90
CA GLU A 98 -17.51 -26.85 -5.11
C GLU A 98 -18.36 -26.97 -6.37
N LYS A 99 -17.74 -27.42 -7.44
CA LYS A 99 -18.43 -27.92 -8.64
C LYS A 99 -18.97 -29.32 -8.40
N GLU A 100 -19.43 -29.76 -7.34
CA GLU A 100 -20.13 -31.03 -7.03
C GLU A 100 -20.01 -31.36 -5.54
N LEU A 101 -20.98 -30.91 -4.75
CA LEU A 101 -21.22 -31.52 -3.45
C LEU A 101 -22.68 -31.92 -3.31
N LYS A 102 -22.86 -33.21 -3.01
CA LYS A 102 -24.14 -33.83 -2.69
C LYS A 102 -24.79 -33.12 -1.49
N ALA A 103 -26.08 -32.87 -1.57
CA ALA A 103 -26.95 -32.12 -0.70
C ALA A 103 -27.05 -32.66 0.74
N SER A 104 -25.97 -32.71 1.53
CA SER A 104 -26.07 -33.17 2.92
C SER A 104 -25.13 -32.51 3.95
N ASP A 105 -24.36 -31.50 3.59
CA ASP A 105 -23.52 -30.84 4.60
C ASP A 105 -23.60 -29.30 4.49
N ASP A 106 -24.45 -28.71 5.31
CA ASP A 106 -24.89 -27.30 5.34
C ASP A 106 -23.82 -26.35 5.93
N LYS A 107 -22.53 -26.69 5.84
CA LYS A 107 -21.44 -25.82 6.27
C LYS A 107 -20.71 -25.21 5.08
N LYS A 108 -21.32 -24.16 4.47
CA LYS A 108 -20.57 -23.26 3.57
C LYS A 108 -19.27 -22.87 4.27
N LYS A 109 -18.15 -23.39 3.81
CA LYS A 109 -16.83 -23.00 4.33
C LYS A 109 -16.63 -21.51 4.05
N ARG A 110 -16.58 -20.70 5.12
CA ARG A 110 -16.39 -19.26 4.99
C ARG A 110 -14.92 -18.95 4.69
N PRO A 111 -14.63 -17.90 3.90
CA PRO A 111 -13.27 -17.42 3.76
C PRO A 111 -12.64 -17.17 5.13
N PHE A 112 -11.39 -17.55 5.29
CA PHE A 112 -10.65 -17.33 6.52
C PHE A 112 -9.25 -16.75 6.24
N MET A 113 -8.76 -16.02 7.23
CA MET A 113 -7.46 -15.35 7.14
C MET A 113 -6.38 -16.21 7.76
N LYS A 114 -5.27 -16.37 7.06
CA LYS A 114 -4.08 -17.08 7.55
C LYS A 114 -2.88 -16.14 7.58
N CYS A 115 -2.06 -16.28 8.62
CA CYS A 115 -0.80 -15.55 8.74
C CYS A 115 0.35 -16.38 8.20
N PHE A 116 1.25 -15.71 7.51
CA PHE A 116 2.52 -16.24 7.06
C PHE A 116 3.65 -15.36 7.57
N THR A 117 4.80 -15.95 7.79
CA THR A 117 6.02 -15.21 8.12
C THR A 117 6.88 -15.14 6.88
N VAL A 118 7.28 -13.93 6.50
CA VAL A 118 8.21 -13.66 5.42
C VAL A 118 9.44 -12.93 5.94
N PHE A 119 10.52 -13.05 5.21
CA PHE A 119 11.82 -12.46 5.53
C PHE A 119 12.27 -11.64 4.33
N ASN A 120 12.81 -10.47 4.59
CA ASN A 120 13.40 -9.67 3.53
C ASN A 120 14.65 -10.37 2.97
N LEU A 121 14.97 -10.12 1.71
CA LEU A 121 16.13 -10.71 1.04
C LEU A 121 17.44 -10.47 1.83
N GLU A 122 17.60 -9.29 2.42
CA GLU A 122 18.75 -8.91 3.24
C GLU A 122 18.94 -9.79 4.49
N GLN A 123 17.86 -10.43 4.98
CA GLN A 123 17.91 -11.35 6.10
C GLN A 123 18.32 -12.77 5.69
N CYS A 124 18.21 -13.11 4.40
CA CYS A 124 18.17 -14.49 3.92
C CYS A 124 19.55 -15.13 3.76
N LYS A 125 20.68 -14.39 3.89
CA LYS A 125 22.05 -14.90 3.71
C LYS A 125 22.14 -15.91 2.54
N LEU A 126 21.71 -15.48 1.36
CA LEU A 126 21.69 -16.30 0.15
C LEU A 126 23.06 -16.40 -0.48
N PRO A 127 23.35 -17.47 -1.28
CA PRO A 127 24.50 -17.53 -2.18
C PRO A 127 24.49 -16.40 -3.21
N ASP A 128 25.67 -15.94 -3.64
CA ASP A 128 25.84 -14.84 -4.62
C ASP A 128 25.05 -15.06 -5.90
N LYS A 129 24.97 -16.29 -6.38
CA LYS A 129 24.19 -16.65 -7.57
C LYS A 129 22.70 -16.34 -7.40
N ALA A 130 22.13 -16.62 -6.24
CA ALA A 130 20.72 -16.31 -5.94
C ALA A 130 20.51 -14.78 -5.83
N LEU A 131 21.45 -14.07 -5.21
CA LEU A 131 21.39 -12.60 -5.12
C LEU A 131 21.44 -11.96 -6.51
N ALA A 132 22.34 -12.42 -7.39
CA ALA A 132 22.44 -11.96 -8.77
C ALA A 132 21.16 -12.20 -9.57
N TRP A 133 20.51 -13.37 -9.38
CA TRP A 133 19.22 -13.67 -10.00
C TRP A 133 18.10 -12.70 -9.57
N PHE A 134 18.03 -12.35 -8.27
CA PHE A 134 17.05 -11.38 -7.79
C PHE A 134 17.33 -9.96 -8.30
N ALA A 135 18.59 -9.59 -8.44
CA ALA A 135 18.98 -8.30 -9.01
C ALA A 135 18.55 -8.21 -10.49
N ALA A 136 18.89 -9.19 -11.31
CA ALA A 136 18.50 -9.25 -12.73
C ALA A 136 16.95 -9.24 -12.88
N ARG A 137 16.24 -10.04 -12.08
CA ARG A 137 14.77 -10.10 -12.12
C ARG A 137 14.10 -8.78 -11.75
N LEU A 138 14.75 -7.94 -10.93
CA LEU A 138 14.21 -6.63 -10.62
C LEU A 138 14.20 -5.72 -11.85
N ASP A 139 15.24 -5.81 -12.69
CA ASP A 139 15.32 -5.04 -13.93
C ASP A 139 14.23 -5.46 -14.93
N ASP A 140 13.93 -6.77 -15.00
CA ASP A 140 12.88 -7.29 -15.89
C ASP A 140 11.45 -6.87 -15.51
N ILE A 141 11.17 -6.73 -14.20
CA ILE A 141 9.81 -6.42 -13.70
C ILE A 141 9.62 -4.95 -13.33
N ALA A 142 10.66 -4.16 -13.28
CA ALA A 142 10.53 -2.73 -13.12
C ALA A 142 9.92 -2.18 -14.42
N PRO A 143 8.79 -1.45 -14.39
CA PRO A 143 8.36 -0.73 -15.57
C PRO A 143 9.51 0.17 -16.03
N GLU A 144 9.71 0.26 -17.34
CA GLU A 144 10.62 1.26 -17.90
C GLU A 144 10.14 2.64 -17.41
N MET A 145 10.79 3.13 -16.37
CA MET A 145 10.62 4.53 -16.00
C MET A 145 11.24 5.32 -17.16
N PRO A 146 10.51 6.30 -17.72
CA PRO A 146 11.09 7.15 -18.74
C PRO A 146 12.42 7.70 -18.24
N GLU A 147 13.48 7.60 -19.08
CA GLU A 147 14.83 8.05 -18.75
C GLU A 147 14.76 9.45 -18.12
N TYR A 148 15.32 9.53 -16.93
CA TYR A 148 15.42 10.75 -16.16
C TYR A 148 16.47 11.63 -16.82
N HIS A 149 16.04 12.51 -17.69
CA HIS A 149 16.89 13.61 -18.12
C HIS A 149 16.80 14.70 -17.06
N GLU A 150 17.86 14.89 -16.28
CA GLU A 150 18.07 16.10 -15.49
C GLU A 150 17.95 17.31 -16.42
N ARG A 151 16.78 17.91 -16.46
CA ARG A 151 16.64 19.24 -17.06
C ARG A 151 16.92 20.27 -16.00
N GLU A 152 17.98 21.01 -16.24
CA GLU A 152 18.27 22.27 -15.55
C GLU A 152 16.99 23.13 -15.47
N SER A 153 16.71 23.60 -14.27
CA SER A 153 15.67 24.52 -13.84
C SER A 153 14.35 23.93 -13.34
N GLY A 154 14.26 23.85 -12.03
CA GLY A 154 13.01 23.78 -11.27
C GLY A 154 12.49 22.35 -11.05
N CYS A 155 11.91 22.14 -9.89
CA CYS A 155 11.39 20.88 -9.36
C CYS A 155 10.40 20.12 -10.27
N LEU A 156 9.94 20.73 -11.36
CA LEU A 156 8.95 20.16 -12.28
C LEU A 156 9.49 18.94 -13.06
N GLY A 157 10.79 18.92 -13.41
CA GLY A 157 11.39 17.82 -14.17
C GLY A 157 11.44 16.51 -13.41
N THR A 158 11.46 16.57 -12.09
CA THR A 158 11.59 15.42 -11.20
C THR A 158 10.31 14.57 -11.14
N TYR A 159 9.12 15.13 -11.39
CA TYR A 159 7.84 14.48 -11.20
C TYR A 159 6.98 14.38 -12.46
N THR A 160 7.57 14.50 -13.65
CA THR A 160 6.81 14.51 -14.92
C THR A 160 5.89 13.29 -15.08
N TYR A 161 6.37 12.11 -14.66
CA TYR A 161 5.56 10.90 -14.73
C TYR A 161 4.41 10.90 -13.70
N ALA A 162 4.64 11.40 -12.49
CA ALA A 162 3.61 11.52 -11.47
C ALA A 162 2.50 12.52 -11.89
N VAL A 163 2.90 13.64 -12.48
CA VAL A 163 1.97 14.62 -13.07
C VAL A 163 1.14 13.97 -14.17
N LYS A 164 1.79 13.26 -15.11
CA LYS A 164 1.07 12.56 -16.18
C LYS A 164 0.06 11.54 -15.64
N VAL A 165 0.39 10.78 -14.61
CA VAL A 165 -0.54 9.82 -13.98
C VAL A 165 -1.76 10.53 -13.42
N SER A 166 -1.57 11.66 -12.73
CA SER A 166 -2.65 12.49 -12.20
C SER A 166 -3.53 13.03 -13.34
N ASP A 167 -2.92 13.65 -14.35
CA ASP A 167 -3.63 14.20 -15.51
C ASP A 167 -4.45 13.13 -16.25
N ASP A 168 -3.84 11.97 -16.54
CA ASP A 168 -4.52 10.83 -17.20
C ASP A 168 -5.71 10.32 -16.36
N TYR A 169 -5.58 10.32 -15.03
CA TYR A 169 -6.67 9.93 -14.13
C TYR A 169 -7.81 10.95 -14.14
N LEU A 170 -7.50 12.22 -13.97
CA LEU A 170 -8.48 13.31 -13.93
C LEU A 170 -9.25 13.41 -15.27
N GLU A 171 -8.54 13.28 -16.40
CA GLU A 171 -9.14 13.29 -17.73
C GLU A 171 -10.04 12.05 -17.93
N ARG A 172 -9.55 10.85 -17.63
CA ARG A 172 -10.30 9.60 -17.78
C ARG A 172 -11.61 9.60 -16.99
N GLU A 173 -11.59 10.15 -15.78
CA GLU A 173 -12.74 10.19 -14.87
C GLU A 173 -13.58 11.47 -15.03
N ASN A 174 -13.17 12.40 -15.90
CA ASN A 174 -13.80 13.72 -16.11
C ASN A 174 -13.92 14.53 -14.80
N ILE A 175 -12.90 14.46 -13.93
CA ILE A 175 -12.82 15.20 -12.67
C ILE A 175 -12.22 16.59 -12.95
N LYS A 176 -12.89 17.65 -12.50
CA LYS A 176 -12.38 19.02 -12.65
C LYS A 176 -11.41 19.37 -11.52
N LEU A 177 -10.18 19.72 -11.88
CA LEU A 177 -9.22 20.31 -10.96
C LEU A 177 -9.29 21.84 -11.04
N SER A 178 -9.34 22.50 -9.90
CA SER A 178 -9.31 23.97 -9.80
C SER A 178 -8.41 24.41 -8.64
N HIS A 179 -7.72 25.54 -8.84
CA HIS A 179 -6.85 26.13 -7.83
C HIS A 179 -7.51 27.34 -7.20
N LYS A 180 -7.80 27.27 -5.90
CA LYS A 180 -8.49 28.34 -5.18
C LYS A 180 -8.31 28.19 -3.66
N GLY A 181 -8.04 29.33 -2.99
CA GLY A 181 -7.98 29.38 -1.52
C GLY A 181 -6.70 28.76 -0.96
N ASP A 182 -6.79 28.25 0.24
CA ASP A 182 -5.68 27.75 1.06
C ASP A 182 -5.91 26.30 1.57
N SER A 183 -6.99 25.66 1.13
CA SER A 183 -7.38 24.31 1.56
C SER A 183 -7.62 23.42 0.37
N ALA A 184 -7.10 22.17 0.42
CA ALA A 184 -7.38 21.14 -0.54
C ALA A 184 -8.62 20.34 -0.11
N PHE A 185 -9.47 19.96 -1.06
CA PHE A 185 -10.59 19.05 -0.82
C PHE A 185 -11.18 18.51 -2.10
N TYR A 186 -11.70 17.29 -2.03
CA TYR A 186 -12.59 16.73 -3.03
C TYR A 186 -14.05 17.06 -2.71
N ALA A 187 -14.79 17.59 -3.67
CA ALA A 187 -16.23 17.92 -3.57
C ALA A 187 -17.08 16.86 -4.27
N PRO A 188 -17.67 15.88 -3.55
CA PRO A 188 -18.34 14.73 -4.19
C PRO A 188 -19.63 15.08 -4.95
N LEU A 189 -20.32 16.16 -4.58
CA LEU A 189 -21.54 16.60 -5.27
C LEU A 189 -21.25 17.18 -6.66
N ASP A 190 -20.12 17.85 -6.80
CA ASP A 190 -19.70 18.50 -8.05
C ASP A 190 -18.68 17.65 -8.82
N ASP A 191 -18.25 16.54 -8.24
CA ASP A 191 -17.18 15.64 -8.71
C ASP A 191 -15.94 16.43 -9.16
N ARG A 192 -15.42 17.26 -8.24
CA ARG A 192 -14.28 18.15 -8.52
C ARG A 192 -13.30 18.16 -7.37
N ILE A 193 -12.05 18.42 -7.70
CA ILE A 193 -10.96 18.65 -6.74
C ILE A 193 -10.63 20.14 -6.72
N VAL A 194 -10.48 20.69 -5.52
CA VAL A 194 -9.99 22.05 -5.28
C VAL A 194 -8.66 21.94 -4.56
N MET A 195 -7.64 22.63 -5.09
CA MET A 195 -6.30 22.68 -4.53
C MET A 195 -5.88 24.13 -4.26
N PRO A 196 -5.03 24.40 -3.25
CA PRO A 196 -4.27 25.63 -3.20
C PRO A 196 -3.34 25.76 -4.42
N ASN A 197 -2.87 26.97 -4.72
CA ASN A 197 -1.88 27.13 -5.77
C ASN A 197 -0.57 26.41 -5.41
N GLU A 198 0.16 25.91 -6.39
CA GLU A 198 1.41 25.16 -6.21
C GLU A 198 2.45 25.93 -5.36
N ASN A 199 2.54 27.25 -5.52
CA ASN A 199 3.46 28.10 -4.78
C ASN A 199 3.14 28.27 -3.27
N GLN A 200 2.01 27.74 -2.81
CA GLN A 200 1.64 27.72 -1.39
C GLN A 200 2.19 26.48 -0.67
N PHE A 201 2.77 25.53 -1.40
CA PHE A 201 3.40 24.33 -0.84
C PHE A 201 4.91 24.53 -0.66
N SER A 202 5.49 23.84 0.31
CA SER A 202 6.94 23.90 0.59
C SER A 202 7.79 23.38 -0.58
N ASN A 203 7.26 22.42 -1.32
CA ASN A 203 7.84 21.85 -2.54
C ASN A 203 6.77 21.16 -3.38
N TYR A 204 7.12 20.85 -4.63
CA TYR A 204 6.18 20.24 -5.59
C TYR A 204 5.77 18.80 -5.21
N GLY A 205 6.63 18.05 -4.53
CA GLY A 205 6.27 16.74 -3.99
C GLY A 205 5.15 16.81 -2.96
N SER A 206 5.14 17.84 -2.11
CA SER A 206 4.07 18.09 -1.14
C SER A 206 2.75 18.46 -1.82
N TYR A 207 2.79 19.24 -2.91
CA TYR A 207 1.62 19.51 -3.75
C TYR A 207 1.06 18.23 -4.34
N LEU A 208 1.89 17.40 -4.98
CA LEU A 208 1.46 16.13 -5.58
C LEU A 208 0.92 15.15 -4.54
N ALA A 209 1.55 15.04 -3.38
CA ALA A 209 1.06 14.17 -2.31
C ALA A 209 -0.33 14.56 -1.82
N THR A 210 -0.60 15.88 -1.74
CA THR A 210 -1.91 16.41 -1.39
C THR A 210 -2.92 16.19 -2.52
N LEU A 211 -2.52 16.39 -3.78
CA LEU A 211 -3.36 16.11 -4.93
C LEU A 211 -3.77 14.63 -4.99
N PHE A 212 -2.82 13.71 -4.83
CA PHE A 212 -3.13 12.28 -4.75
C PHE A 212 -4.02 11.91 -3.57
N HIS A 213 -3.94 12.63 -2.44
CA HIS A 213 -4.86 12.44 -1.33
C HIS A 213 -6.30 12.75 -1.75
N GLU A 214 -6.52 13.88 -2.43
CA GLU A 214 -7.85 14.27 -2.92
C GLU A 214 -8.33 13.35 -4.06
N GLU A 215 -7.42 12.89 -4.91
CA GLU A 215 -7.73 11.90 -5.93
C GLU A 215 -8.16 10.56 -5.33
N VAL A 216 -7.53 10.10 -4.24
CA VAL A 216 -7.97 8.90 -3.52
C VAL A 216 -9.38 9.09 -2.98
N HIS A 217 -9.71 10.25 -2.39
CA HIS A 217 -11.08 10.57 -1.99
C HIS A 217 -12.04 10.49 -3.18
N SER A 218 -11.66 11.02 -4.32
CA SER A 218 -12.51 11.01 -5.52
C SER A 218 -12.80 9.59 -6.01
N THR A 219 -11.88 8.64 -5.83
CA THR A 219 -12.16 7.22 -6.17
C THR A 219 -13.31 6.62 -5.36
N GLY A 220 -13.68 7.22 -4.23
CA GLY A 220 -14.83 6.80 -3.42
C GLY A 220 -16.20 7.17 -3.98
N HIS A 221 -16.24 7.98 -5.04
CA HIS A 221 -17.48 8.37 -5.71
C HIS A 221 -18.29 7.16 -6.18
N SER A 222 -19.62 7.31 -6.26
CA SER A 222 -20.55 6.23 -6.62
C SER A 222 -20.35 5.68 -8.03
N SER A 223 -19.80 6.48 -8.95
CA SER A 223 -19.46 6.06 -10.32
C SER A 223 -18.14 5.28 -10.41
N ARG A 224 -17.33 5.24 -9.37
CA ARG A 224 -16.01 4.59 -9.32
C ARG A 224 -16.00 3.41 -8.33
N LEU A 225 -15.26 3.50 -7.24
CA LEU A 225 -15.17 2.39 -6.26
C LEU A 225 -16.32 2.37 -5.23
N ASN A 226 -17.20 3.35 -5.27
CA ASN A 226 -18.43 3.44 -4.46
C ASN A 226 -18.24 3.11 -2.97
N ARG A 227 -17.33 3.85 -2.30
CA ARG A 227 -17.05 3.65 -0.87
C ARG A 227 -18.01 4.39 0.06
N GLY A 228 -19.14 4.91 -0.46
CA GLY A 228 -20.16 5.57 0.36
C GLY A 228 -19.81 7.01 0.74
N ASN A 229 -18.93 7.69 0.02
CA ASN A 229 -18.58 9.11 0.23
C ASN A 229 -19.75 10.07 -0.11
N ASP A 230 -20.94 9.55 -0.37
CA ASP A 230 -22.14 10.34 -0.65
C ASP A 230 -22.66 10.97 0.65
N THR A 231 -22.39 12.25 0.80
CA THR A 231 -22.68 13.06 1.99
C THR A 231 -24.17 13.27 2.28
N ARG A 232 -25.07 12.63 1.51
CA ARG A 232 -26.52 12.84 1.60
C ARG A 232 -27.20 12.30 2.84
N ASN A 233 -26.51 11.46 3.65
CA ASN A 233 -27.07 10.85 4.87
C ASN A 233 -26.21 11.12 6.12
N ARG A 234 -25.67 12.31 6.29
CA ARG A 234 -24.86 12.67 7.46
C ARG A 234 -25.73 13.00 8.65
N SER A 235 -26.08 12.02 9.45
CA SER A 235 -26.75 12.21 10.74
C SER A 235 -26.39 11.09 11.71
N SER A 236 -25.35 11.25 12.49
CA SER A 236 -25.09 10.64 13.79
C SER A 236 -23.60 10.31 14.08
N ASN A 237 -23.28 9.79 15.27
CA ASN A 237 -21.92 9.40 15.72
C ASN A 237 -21.18 8.39 14.82
N ASN A 238 -21.89 7.69 13.92
CA ASN A 238 -21.28 6.81 12.91
C ASN A 238 -20.50 7.60 11.84
N GLU A 239 -20.87 8.86 11.60
CA GLU A 239 -20.25 9.71 10.55
C GLU A 239 -18.81 10.08 10.85
N LEU A 240 -18.52 10.40 12.11
CA LEU A 240 -17.14 10.71 12.54
C LEU A 240 -16.23 9.49 12.38
N GLN A 241 -16.75 8.27 12.54
CA GLN A 241 -15.99 7.04 12.33
C GLN A 241 -15.80 6.74 10.84
N GLU A 242 -16.83 6.94 10.02
CA GLU A 242 -16.76 6.74 8.57
C GLU A 242 -15.86 7.78 7.91
N TYR A 243 -15.99 9.06 8.27
CA TYR A 243 -15.07 10.11 7.85
C TYR A 243 -13.63 9.79 8.25
N SER A 244 -13.40 9.34 9.48
CA SER A 244 -12.08 8.95 9.96
C SER A 244 -11.48 7.78 9.21
N ARG A 245 -12.29 6.83 8.74
CA ARG A 245 -11.84 5.69 7.92
C ARG A 245 -11.49 6.14 6.52
N GLU A 246 -12.27 7.00 5.92
CA GLU A 246 -12.00 7.51 4.57
C GLU A 246 -10.73 8.38 4.54
N GLU A 247 -10.51 9.21 5.56
CA GLU A 247 -9.23 9.92 5.73
C GLU A 247 -8.04 8.95 5.80
N LEU A 248 -8.19 7.84 6.53
CA LEU A 248 -7.14 6.84 6.62
C LEU A 248 -6.92 6.13 5.26
N VAL A 249 -7.97 5.92 4.47
CA VAL A 249 -7.86 5.40 3.10
C VAL A 249 -7.09 6.39 2.22
N ALA A 250 -7.42 7.67 2.28
CA ALA A 250 -6.77 8.72 1.49
C ALA A 250 -5.29 8.88 1.85
N GLU A 251 -4.97 8.90 3.14
CA GLU A 251 -3.58 8.99 3.64
C GLU A 251 -2.73 7.79 3.21
N ILE A 252 -3.23 6.57 3.38
CA ILE A 252 -2.50 5.37 2.99
C ILE A 252 -2.42 5.26 1.46
N GLY A 253 -3.50 5.58 0.74
CA GLY A 253 -3.56 5.51 -0.71
C GLY A 253 -2.62 6.49 -1.39
N SER A 254 -2.63 7.76 -0.97
CA SER A 254 -1.69 8.75 -1.49
C SER A 254 -0.24 8.36 -1.22
N SER A 255 0.04 7.79 -0.03
CA SER A 255 1.37 7.29 0.30
C SER A 255 1.79 6.12 -0.61
N PHE A 256 0.88 5.20 -0.96
CA PHE A 256 1.15 4.13 -1.91
C PHE A 256 1.47 4.68 -3.29
N ILE A 257 0.68 5.63 -3.79
CA ILE A 257 0.90 6.28 -5.09
C ILE A 257 2.24 7.02 -5.09
N CYS A 258 2.50 7.86 -4.09
CA CYS A 258 3.76 8.59 -3.95
C CYS A 258 4.97 7.64 -3.93
N GLY A 259 4.86 6.55 -3.17
CA GLY A 259 5.91 5.52 -3.12
C GLY A 259 6.15 4.85 -4.47
N MET A 260 5.09 4.57 -5.25
CA MET A 260 5.20 3.97 -6.58
C MET A 260 5.77 4.92 -7.63
N LEU A 261 5.47 6.21 -7.51
CA LEU A 261 5.87 7.24 -8.48
C LEU A 261 7.14 7.99 -8.06
N GLY A 262 7.77 7.63 -6.95
CA GLY A 262 8.98 8.29 -6.47
C GLY A 262 8.78 9.71 -5.97
N VAL A 263 7.55 10.07 -5.55
CA VAL A 263 7.24 11.39 -5.00
C VAL A 263 7.71 11.47 -3.55
N GLY A 264 8.70 12.31 -3.27
CA GLY A 264 9.21 12.56 -1.91
C GLY A 264 8.20 13.33 -1.07
N THR A 265 7.93 12.83 0.15
CA THR A 265 6.97 13.43 1.09
C THR A 265 7.63 13.95 2.38
N SER A 266 8.93 14.26 2.34
CA SER A 266 9.75 14.50 3.53
C SER A 266 9.39 15.74 4.38
N ASP A 267 8.64 16.72 3.84
CA ASP A 267 8.47 18.04 4.48
C ASP A 267 7.04 18.34 4.97
N ILE A 268 6.15 17.35 5.09
CA ILE A 268 4.72 17.58 5.41
C ILE A 268 4.44 17.66 6.93
N ASP A 269 5.37 18.16 7.77
CA ASP A 269 5.24 18.00 9.21
C ASP A 269 5.26 19.29 10.05
N THR A 270 4.39 20.27 9.76
CA THR A 270 4.19 21.40 10.70
C THR A 270 3.34 21.05 11.93
N ASN A 271 2.64 19.91 11.96
CA ASN A 271 1.81 19.51 13.12
C ASN A 271 1.80 17.98 13.40
N ARG A 272 2.97 17.35 13.29
CA ARG A 272 3.17 15.90 13.43
C ARG A 272 2.57 15.32 14.70
N ASP A 273 2.79 15.98 15.86
CA ASP A 273 2.33 15.47 17.15
C ASP A 273 0.80 15.45 17.30
N ALA A 274 0.13 16.49 16.80
CA ALA A 274 -1.34 16.53 16.80
C ALA A 274 -1.93 15.49 15.86
N TYR A 275 -1.30 15.29 14.70
CA TYR A 275 -1.65 14.28 13.71
C TYR A 275 -1.53 12.86 14.31
N ILE A 276 -0.38 12.54 14.92
CA ILE A 276 -0.15 11.24 15.58
C ILE A 276 -1.15 11.00 16.71
N LYS A 277 -1.41 12.00 17.57
CA LYS A 277 -2.40 11.89 18.66
C LYS A 277 -3.80 11.59 18.12
N GLY A 278 -4.19 12.24 17.04
CA GLY A 278 -5.47 12.01 16.37
C GLY A 278 -5.63 10.56 15.90
N TRP A 279 -4.61 10.02 15.23
CA TRP A 279 -4.62 8.63 14.74
C TRP A 279 -4.54 7.60 15.86
N LEU A 280 -3.73 7.83 16.91
CA LEU A 280 -3.65 6.94 18.07
C LEU A 280 -5.03 6.76 18.73
N LYS A 281 -5.79 7.85 18.89
CA LYS A 281 -7.15 7.78 19.44
C LYS A 281 -8.07 6.93 18.55
N LYS A 282 -8.09 7.21 17.24
CA LYS A 282 -8.95 6.50 16.28
C LYS A 282 -8.65 5.00 16.20
N LEU A 283 -7.37 4.62 16.20
CA LEU A 283 -6.93 3.24 16.04
C LEU A 283 -7.13 2.40 17.30
N LYS A 284 -7.08 3.00 18.49
CA LYS A 284 -7.39 2.31 19.76
C LYS A 284 -8.87 1.89 19.83
N ASP A 285 -9.76 2.62 19.16
CA ASP A 285 -11.20 2.37 19.18
C ASP A 285 -11.65 1.34 18.12
N ASP A 286 -10.86 1.13 17.03
CA ASP A 286 -11.20 0.18 15.97
C ASP A 286 -9.98 -0.61 15.47
N LYS A 287 -9.78 -1.80 15.99
CA LYS A 287 -8.69 -2.71 15.59
C LYS A 287 -8.72 -3.20 14.15
N LYS A 288 -9.83 -3.00 13.41
CA LYS A 288 -9.95 -3.37 11.99
C LYS A 288 -9.65 -2.20 11.04
N ALA A 289 -9.65 -0.98 11.57
CA ALA A 289 -9.56 0.23 10.75
C ALA A 289 -8.37 0.20 9.78
N ILE A 290 -7.16 -0.12 10.27
CA ILE A 290 -5.95 -0.18 9.45
C ILE A 290 -6.05 -1.23 8.33
N ALA A 291 -6.50 -2.43 8.65
CA ALA A 291 -6.56 -3.51 7.66
C ALA A 291 -7.58 -3.23 6.56
N LEU A 292 -8.74 -2.68 6.94
CA LEU A 292 -9.80 -2.30 6.01
C LEU A 292 -9.39 -1.09 5.16
N ALA A 293 -8.84 -0.05 5.79
CA ALA A 293 -8.36 1.14 5.09
C ALA A 293 -7.22 0.82 4.12
N SER A 294 -6.24 0.01 4.53
CA SER A 294 -5.14 -0.39 3.63
C SER A 294 -5.63 -1.18 2.41
N SER A 295 -6.66 -2.02 2.58
CA SER A 295 -7.27 -2.75 1.46
C SER A 295 -8.01 -1.82 0.51
N ALA A 296 -8.75 -0.84 1.03
CA ALA A 296 -9.43 0.17 0.23
C ALA A 296 -8.45 1.12 -0.46
N ALA A 297 -7.39 1.52 0.24
CA ALA A 297 -6.31 2.35 -0.27
C ALA A 297 -5.58 1.70 -1.45
N ALA A 298 -5.25 0.40 -1.35
CA ALA A 298 -4.63 -0.33 -2.45
C ALA A 298 -5.53 -0.33 -3.70
N LYS A 299 -6.83 -0.60 -3.55
CA LYS A 299 -7.79 -0.55 -4.67
C LYS A 299 -7.88 0.86 -5.28
N ALA A 300 -7.86 1.90 -4.45
CA ALA A 300 -7.88 3.28 -4.91
C ALA A 300 -6.60 3.62 -5.69
N SER A 301 -5.45 3.21 -5.18
CA SER A 301 -4.16 3.40 -5.86
C SER A 301 -4.10 2.66 -7.20
N ASP A 302 -4.49 1.38 -7.22
CA ASP A 302 -4.56 0.59 -8.46
C ASP A 302 -5.49 1.24 -9.49
N TYR A 303 -6.62 1.80 -9.04
CA TYR A 303 -7.59 2.49 -9.89
C TYR A 303 -7.01 3.77 -10.51
N ILE A 304 -6.35 4.63 -9.70
CA ILE A 304 -5.71 5.86 -10.19
C ILE A 304 -4.59 5.51 -11.17
N LEU A 305 -3.74 4.55 -10.82
CA LEU A 305 -2.61 4.10 -11.64
C LEU A 305 -3.02 3.27 -12.87
N ASN A 306 -4.31 3.03 -13.07
CA ASN A 306 -4.85 2.17 -14.12
C ASN A 306 -4.18 0.78 -14.17
N MET A 307 -3.91 0.22 -13.00
CA MET A 307 -3.31 -1.11 -12.84
C MET A 307 -4.40 -2.16 -12.70
N SER A 308 -4.26 -3.27 -13.41
CA SER A 308 -5.13 -4.43 -13.17
C SER A 308 -4.90 -4.97 -11.76
N PRO A 309 -5.96 -5.31 -10.99
CA PRO A 309 -5.80 -5.97 -9.71
C PRO A 309 -4.90 -7.20 -9.86
N CYS A 310 -3.92 -7.34 -8.99
CA CYS A 310 -3.08 -8.54 -9.00
C CYS A 310 -3.94 -9.74 -8.64
N GLU A 311 -4.45 -10.47 -9.64
CA GLU A 311 -5.16 -11.73 -9.43
C GLU A 311 -4.22 -12.79 -8.87
N GLY A 312 -4.67 -13.39 -7.78
CA GLY A 312 -4.32 -14.70 -7.24
C GLY A 312 -2.86 -15.10 -7.14
N ASP A 313 -2.58 -15.82 -6.07
CA ASP A 313 -1.32 -16.49 -5.83
C ASP A 313 -1.00 -17.50 -6.94
N ILE A 314 0.10 -17.29 -7.61
CA ILE A 314 0.77 -18.37 -8.32
C ILE A 314 1.48 -19.20 -7.24
N GLU A 315 1.23 -20.51 -7.21
CA GLU A 315 1.99 -21.41 -6.38
C GLU A 315 3.49 -21.20 -6.64
N PHE A 316 4.28 -21.30 -5.56
CA PHE A 316 5.74 -21.32 -5.66
C PHE A 316 6.11 -22.53 -6.54
N THR A 317 6.26 -22.26 -7.82
CA THR A 317 6.63 -23.29 -8.80
C THR A 317 8.14 -23.55 -8.68
N HIS A 318 8.54 -24.77 -8.99
CA HIS A 318 9.95 -25.18 -9.17
C HIS A 318 10.76 -24.15 -9.99
N SER A 319 10.08 -23.35 -10.82
CA SER A 319 10.68 -22.37 -11.73
C SER A 319 11.66 -21.35 -11.08
N VAL A 320 11.40 -20.93 -9.84
CA VAL A 320 12.33 -19.98 -9.15
C VAL A 320 13.61 -20.71 -8.73
N VAL A 321 13.49 -21.94 -8.19
CA VAL A 321 14.65 -22.73 -7.80
C VAL A 321 15.42 -23.19 -9.03
N GLU A 322 14.72 -23.58 -10.08
CA GLU A 322 15.32 -23.94 -11.38
C GLU A 322 15.94 -22.73 -12.07
N GLY A 323 15.31 -21.54 -12.04
CA GLY A 323 15.86 -20.31 -12.56
C GLY A 323 17.19 -19.91 -11.88
N VAL A 324 17.26 -20.05 -10.54
CA VAL A 324 18.51 -19.84 -9.78
C VAL A 324 19.52 -20.95 -10.04
N ALA A 325 19.09 -22.19 -10.32
CA ALA A 325 19.99 -23.31 -10.61
C ALA A 325 20.60 -23.23 -12.01
N ASN A 326 19.88 -22.71 -13.01
CA ASN A 326 20.24 -22.72 -14.41
C ASN A 326 20.78 -21.39 -14.95
N GLY A 327 20.60 -20.26 -14.23
CA GLY A 327 21.20 -18.95 -14.51
C GLY A 327 22.56 -18.82 -13.85
#